data_bb636ab4d80102414d1d4a3e2687fc0e
#
_entry.id   bb636ab4d80102414d1d4a3e2687fc0e
#
_cell.length_a   1.000
_cell.length_b   1.000
_cell.length_c   1.000
_cell.angle_alpha   90.00
_cell.angle_beta   90.00
_cell.angle_gamma   90.00
#
_symmetry.space_group_name_H-M   'P 1'
#
loop_
_entity.id
_entity.type
_entity.pdbx_description
1 polymer ?
#
loop_
_entity_poly.entity_id
_entity_poly.type
_entity_poly.pdbx_seq_one_letter_code
_entity_poly.pdbx_strand_id
1 'polypeptide(L)'
;MAMRLVYAAPATAEQRAKEAVDTTDGKLGVMTSNDDNAQLSGINVNPFYKVAYEYNGGETRISADLLNYMKSWNDPRISAYAKKSTFTDAVNDYWGLRIGNEYPITSGQAYSNLNIGQSDPLLWMNVSEVMFLRAEAALYGWDTAENFYRRGVELSFAKWNVGDAASYLSSQNRVGAYNDPKGQYAFVPDTKCVPAWNSLDPELQLEQIITQKWIANFPLGHEAWAEFRRTGYPKLAAAPVNRSGGDVADGKFARRLIYPSDEYKTNGVNLNRAVGKDLSNGGDRLSTHVWWDCNPKLVNE
;
A
#
# COMPACT_ATOMS: atom_id res chain seq x y z
N MET A 1 0.33 -13.22 6.60
CA MET A 1 0.21 -14.51 5.86
C MET A 1 -1.23 -15.01 5.81
N ALA A 2 -1.93 -15.15 6.95
CA ALA A 2 -3.31 -15.68 6.97
C ALA A 2 -4.24 -14.98 5.97
N MET A 3 -4.33 -13.65 6.01
CA MET A 3 -5.22 -12.88 5.13
C MET A 3 -4.88 -13.01 3.64
N ARG A 4 -3.65 -13.35 3.26
CA ARG A 4 -3.34 -13.67 1.85
C ARG A 4 -3.96 -14.96 1.36
N LEU A 5 -4.32 -15.86 2.26
CA LEU A 5 -4.94 -17.14 1.93
C LEU A 5 -6.46 -17.05 1.78
N VAL A 6 -7.08 -15.92 2.08
CA VAL A 6 -8.55 -15.78 2.13
C VAL A 6 -9.25 -16.28 0.87
N TYR A 7 -8.69 -16.02 -0.30
CA TYR A 7 -9.26 -16.48 -1.58
C TYR A 7 -8.70 -17.83 -2.04
N ALA A 8 -7.45 -18.14 -1.73
CA ALA A 8 -6.77 -19.36 -2.18
C ALA A 8 -7.07 -20.57 -1.29
N ALA A 9 -7.21 -20.38 0.03
CA ALA A 9 -7.43 -21.43 1.01
C ALA A 9 -8.17 -20.87 2.25
N PRO A 10 -9.49 -20.57 2.15
CA PRO A 10 -10.24 -19.86 3.20
C PRO A 10 -10.20 -20.54 4.58
N ALA A 11 -10.37 -21.87 4.63
CA ALA A 11 -10.32 -22.60 5.90
C ALA A 11 -8.95 -22.51 6.59
N THR A 12 -7.86 -22.54 5.80
CA THR A 12 -6.50 -22.36 6.33
C THR A 12 -6.29 -20.91 6.79
N ALA A 13 -6.85 -19.93 6.08
CA ALA A 13 -6.80 -18.53 6.45
C ALA A 13 -7.45 -18.29 7.82
N GLU A 14 -8.64 -18.82 8.03
CA GLU A 14 -9.38 -18.75 9.29
C GLU A 14 -8.60 -19.38 10.43
N GLN A 15 -8.15 -20.62 10.25
CA GLN A 15 -7.36 -21.32 11.26
C GLN A 15 -6.12 -20.50 11.66
N ARG A 16 -5.33 -20.03 10.69
CA ARG A 16 -4.12 -19.26 10.93
C ARG A 16 -4.38 -17.90 11.56
N ALA A 17 -5.48 -17.24 11.22
CA ALA A 17 -5.87 -15.98 11.85
C ALA A 17 -6.23 -16.18 13.33
N LYS A 18 -7.00 -17.22 13.65
CA LYS A 18 -7.36 -17.60 15.03
C LYS A 18 -6.12 -17.99 15.85
N GLU A 19 -5.23 -18.80 15.26
CA GLU A 19 -3.95 -19.16 15.92
C GLU A 19 -3.08 -17.95 16.23
N ALA A 20 -3.03 -16.95 15.33
CA ALA A 20 -2.19 -15.76 15.50
C ALA A 20 -2.63 -14.87 16.68
N VAL A 21 -3.92 -14.77 16.95
CA VAL A 21 -4.47 -13.93 18.05
C VAL A 21 -4.62 -14.68 19.35
N ASP A 22 -4.33 -15.98 19.38
CA ASP A 22 -4.47 -16.82 20.56
C ASP A 22 -3.40 -16.47 21.61
N THR A 23 -3.85 -16.22 22.83
CA THR A 23 -3.01 -15.92 24.00
C THR A 23 -3.07 -17.00 25.08
N THR A 24 -3.72 -18.13 24.81
CA THR A 24 -3.80 -19.27 25.74
C THR A 24 -2.48 -20.04 25.80
N ASP A 25 -2.27 -20.77 26.88
CA ASP A 25 -1.13 -21.68 27.05
C ASP A 25 0.26 -21.01 26.85
N GLY A 26 0.39 -19.73 27.24
CA GLY A 26 1.63 -18.99 27.12
C GLY A 26 1.96 -18.45 25.72
N LYS A 27 1.03 -18.51 24.78
CA LYS A 27 1.16 -17.86 23.48
C LYS A 27 1.10 -16.34 23.61
N LEU A 28 1.89 -15.63 22.84
CA LEU A 28 2.03 -14.18 22.94
C LEU A 28 0.93 -13.40 22.21
N GLY A 29 0.20 -14.03 21.28
CA GLY A 29 -0.76 -13.32 20.43
C GLY A 29 -0.07 -12.42 19.40
N VAL A 30 -0.64 -11.24 19.17
CA VAL A 30 -0.18 -10.26 18.19
C VAL A 30 0.21 -8.94 18.86
N MET A 31 0.87 -8.05 18.10
CA MET A 31 1.19 -6.68 18.51
C MET A 31 -0.06 -5.94 18.98
N THR A 32 0.05 -5.17 20.06
CA THR A 32 -1.07 -4.43 20.68
C THR A 32 -0.79 -2.94 20.88
N SER A 33 0.49 -2.55 20.87
CA SER A 33 0.94 -1.17 21.06
C SER A 33 2.02 -0.77 20.06
N ASN A 34 2.33 0.52 19.96
CA ASN A 34 3.43 1.01 19.12
C ASN A 34 4.82 0.57 19.61
N ASP A 35 4.94 0.15 20.87
CA ASP A 35 6.19 -0.39 21.43
C ASP A 35 6.53 -1.77 20.84
N ASP A 36 5.51 -2.47 20.31
CA ASP A 36 5.67 -3.77 19.65
C ASP A 36 6.12 -3.65 18.20
N ASN A 37 6.20 -2.43 17.64
CA ASN A 37 6.55 -2.23 16.24
C ASN A 37 7.89 -2.89 15.88
N ALA A 38 7.88 -3.77 14.89
CA ALA A 38 9.09 -4.38 14.37
C ALA A 38 9.86 -3.38 13.51
N GLN A 39 10.94 -2.85 14.04
CA GLN A 39 11.78 -1.87 13.36
C GLN A 39 13.25 -2.06 13.72
N LEU A 40 14.13 -1.72 12.77
CA LEU A 40 15.57 -1.69 12.99
C LEU A 40 15.99 -0.26 13.30
N SER A 41 16.43 -0.04 14.55
CA SER A 41 16.96 1.25 15.03
C SER A 41 18.49 1.26 15.04
N GLY A 42 19.09 2.45 15.16
CA GLY A 42 20.55 2.59 15.24
C GLY A 42 21.29 2.32 13.93
N ILE A 43 20.59 2.39 12.79
CA ILE A 43 21.20 2.25 11.48
C ILE A 43 21.88 3.56 11.06
N ASN A 44 23.02 3.44 10.36
CA ASN A 44 23.74 4.61 9.87
C ASN A 44 23.00 5.34 8.74
N VAL A 45 22.40 4.57 7.82
CA VAL A 45 21.66 5.11 6.69
C VAL A 45 20.43 4.25 6.43
N ASN A 46 19.27 4.88 6.50
CA ASN A 46 18.01 4.26 6.13
C ASN A 46 17.95 4.05 4.60
N PRO A 47 17.64 2.84 4.10
CA PRO A 47 17.55 2.57 2.67
C PRO A 47 16.56 3.47 1.92
N PHE A 48 15.44 3.85 2.54
CA PHE A 48 14.47 4.78 1.94
C PHE A 48 15.04 6.20 1.82
N TYR A 49 15.91 6.63 2.75
CA TYR A 49 16.64 7.88 2.61
C TYR A 49 17.55 7.85 1.38
N LYS A 50 18.32 6.76 1.19
CA LYS A 50 19.17 6.60 -0.01
C LYS A 50 18.35 6.70 -1.30
N VAL A 51 17.22 6.01 -1.36
CA VAL A 51 16.34 6.03 -2.55
C VAL A 51 15.76 7.43 -2.78
N ALA A 52 15.35 8.12 -1.71
CA ALA A 52 14.71 9.43 -1.82
C ALA A 52 15.66 10.58 -2.15
N TYR A 53 16.93 10.50 -1.71
CA TYR A 53 17.84 11.65 -1.75
C TYR A 53 19.15 11.40 -2.49
N GLU A 54 19.60 10.16 -2.65
CA GLU A 54 20.91 9.86 -3.21
C GLU A 54 20.82 9.12 -4.56
N TYR A 55 19.93 8.13 -4.66
CA TYR A 55 19.80 7.32 -5.87
C TYR A 55 19.33 8.19 -7.06
N ASN A 56 20.01 8.09 -8.21
CA ASN A 56 19.77 8.88 -9.41
C ASN A 56 19.58 10.40 -9.13
N GLY A 57 20.40 10.98 -8.24
CA GLY A 57 20.27 12.37 -7.85
C GLY A 57 19.01 12.69 -7.04
N GLY A 58 18.43 11.72 -6.37
CA GLY A 58 17.24 11.90 -5.54
C GLY A 58 15.98 12.15 -6.38
N GLU A 59 15.74 11.34 -7.40
CA GLU A 59 14.58 11.47 -8.30
C GLU A 59 13.28 10.90 -7.74
N THR A 60 13.36 10.01 -6.74
CA THR A 60 12.18 9.34 -6.16
C THR A 60 11.26 10.33 -5.45
N ARG A 61 9.96 10.20 -5.69
CA ARG A 61 8.92 11.05 -5.10
C ARG A 61 7.77 10.20 -4.57
N ILE A 62 7.00 10.78 -3.65
CA ILE A 62 5.77 10.14 -3.17
C ILE A 62 4.75 10.14 -4.31
N SER A 63 3.96 9.07 -4.40
CA SER A 63 2.95 8.92 -5.45
C SER A 63 1.83 9.95 -5.34
N ALA A 64 1.32 10.38 -6.49
CA ALA A 64 0.15 11.24 -6.58
C ALA A 64 -1.07 10.63 -5.90
N ASP A 65 -1.26 9.31 -6.04
CA ASP A 65 -2.39 8.61 -5.41
C ASP A 65 -2.37 8.78 -3.89
N LEU A 66 -1.23 8.49 -3.22
CA LEU A 66 -1.15 8.58 -1.76
C LEU A 66 -1.43 9.99 -1.25
N LEU A 67 -0.75 10.99 -1.81
CA LEU A 67 -0.94 12.36 -1.35
C LEU A 67 -2.33 12.91 -1.70
N ASN A 68 -2.95 12.46 -2.80
CA ASN A 68 -4.31 12.85 -3.14
C ASN A 68 -5.34 12.31 -2.15
N TYR A 69 -5.23 11.04 -1.75
CA TYR A 69 -6.06 10.47 -0.67
C TYR A 69 -5.89 11.25 0.62
N MET A 70 -4.64 11.45 1.07
CA MET A 70 -4.35 12.13 2.33
C MET A 70 -4.83 13.60 2.34
N LYS A 71 -4.64 14.34 1.25
CA LYS A 71 -5.15 15.72 1.10
C LYS A 71 -6.66 15.76 1.14
N SER A 72 -7.32 14.92 0.35
CA SER A 72 -8.78 14.88 0.26
C SER A 72 -9.44 14.58 1.60
N TRP A 73 -8.80 13.75 2.42
CA TRP A 73 -9.30 13.37 3.74
C TRP A 73 -8.84 14.30 4.86
N ASN A 74 -8.05 15.35 4.55
CA ASN A 74 -7.40 16.20 5.54
C ASN A 74 -6.58 15.38 6.54
N ASP A 75 -5.87 14.35 6.06
CA ASP A 75 -5.10 13.44 6.89
C ASP A 75 -3.84 14.14 7.45
N PRO A 76 -3.74 14.34 8.76
CA PRO A 76 -2.62 15.09 9.35
C PRO A 76 -1.28 14.37 9.22
N ARG A 77 -1.26 13.05 8.97
CA ARG A 77 -0.02 12.27 8.76
C ARG A 77 0.74 12.74 7.52
N ILE A 78 0.11 13.48 6.61
CA ILE A 78 0.73 13.95 5.36
C ILE A 78 2.00 14.76 5.62
N SER A 79 2.04 15.59 6.68
CA SER A 79 3.21 16.39 7.04
C SER A 79 4.37 15.55 7.61
N ALA A 80 4.06 14.40 8.20
CA ALA A 80 5.05 13.44 8.67
C ALA A 80 5.61 12.59 7.52
N TYR A 81 4.81 12.30 6.50
CA TYR A 81 5.21 11.44 5.36
C TYR A 81 5.96 12.20 4.27
N ALA A 82 5.58 13.46 4.03
CA ALA A 82 6.02 14.22 2.87
C ALA A 82 6.61 15.58 3.24
N LYS A 83 7.64 15.97 2.49
CA LYS A 83 8.01 17.37 2.35
C LYS A 83 7.11 18.03 1.32
N LYS A 84 6.83 19.31 1.53
CA LYS A 84 6.06 20.08 0.53
C LYS A 84 6.79 20.14 -0.80
N SER A 85 6.05 20.27 -1.87
CA SER A 85 6.58 20.46 -3.22
C SER A 85 7.32 21.80 -3.36
N THR A 86 8.13 21.93 -4.39
CA THR A 86 8.88 23.18 -4.69
C THR A 86 8.25 23.98 -5.83
N PHE A 87 7.01 23.67 -6.22
CA PHE A 87 6.29 24.45 -7.23
C PHE A 87 6.00 25.87 -6.72
N THR A 88 6.38 26.87 -7.49
CA THR A 88 6.18 28.29 -7.15
C THR A 88 4.73 28.72 -7.26
N ASP A 89 4.00 28.14 -8.22
CA ASP A 89 2.61 28.51 -8.53
C ASP A 89 1.56 27.73 -7.70
N ALA A 90 1.97 26.59 -7.16
CA ALA A 90 1.11 25.72 -6.31
C ALA A 90 1.43 25.89 -4.83
N VAL A 91 1.48 27.11 -4.39
CA VAL A 91 1.83 27.62 -3.06
C VAL A 91 1.98 26.53 -1.97
N ASN A 92 3.26 26.13 -1.71
CA ASN A 92 3.67 25.49 -0.46
C ASN A 92 2.78 24.29 -0.02
N ASP A 93 2.38 23.45 -0.97
CA ASP A 93 1.45 22.33 -0.75
C ASP A 93 2.11 20.98 -1.09
N TYR A 94 1.40 19.90 -0.78
CA TYR A 94 1.82 18.53 -1.04
C TYR A 94 1.32 18.08 -2.42
N TRP A 95 2.25 17.77 -3.33
CA TRP A 95 1.94 17.27 -4.67
C TRP A 95 2.75 16.00 -4.95
N GLY A 96 2.08 14.86 -5.03
CA GLY A 96 2.71 13.59 -5.38
C GLY A 96 2.96 13.46 -6.87
N LEU A 97 4.00 12.72 -7.25
CA LEU A 97 4.31 12.45 -8.65
C LEU A 97 3.45 11.30 -9.19
N ARG A 98 2.87 11.50 -10.37
CA ARG A 98 2.06 10.47 -11.03
C ARG A 98 2.90 9.26 -11.40
N ILE A 99 2.49 8.06 -10.96
CA ILE A 99 3.14 6.80 -11.34
C ILE A 99 2.94 6.56 -12.84
N GLY A 100 4.02 6.20 -13.55
CA GLY A 100 4.00 6.00 -15.00
C GLY A 100 3.97 7.29 -15.82
N ASN A 101 4.38 8.42 -15.24
CA ASN A 101 4.62 9.66 -15.97
C ASN A 101 5.91 9.58 -16.81
N GLU A 102 6.03 10.48 -17.77
CA GLU A 102 7.23 10.67 -18.61
C GLU A 102 7.87 12.04 -18.44
N TYR A 103 7.69 12.66 -17.28
CA TYR A 103 8.38 13.91 -17.01
C TYR A 103 9.91 13.70 -16.95
N PRO A 104 10.69 14.67 -17.47
CA PRO A 104 12.12 14.70 -17.19
C PRO A 104 12.38 14.68 -15.68
N ILE A 105 13.47 14.02 -15.25
CA ILE A 105 13.84 13.89 -13.83
C ILE A 105 13.82 15.24 -13.11
N THR A 106 14.44 16.26 -13.68
CA THR A 106 14.48 17.63 -13.12
C THR A 106 13.09 18.21 -12.90
N SER A 107 12.12 17.88 -13.77
CA SER A 107 10.73 18.29 -13.60
C SER A 107 10.02 17.49 -12.50
N GLY A 108 10.30 16.19 -12.40
CA GLY A 108 9.77 15.31 -11.36
C GLY A 108 10.26 15.71 -9.96
N GLN A 109 11.48 16.25 -9.85
CA GLN A 109 12.07 16.67 -8.58
C GLN A 109 11.32 17.84 -7.90
N ALA A 110 10.47 18.57 -8.58
CA ALA A 110 9.63 19.62 -7.99
C ALA A 110 8.49 19.06 -7.11
N TYR A 111 8.08 17.81 -7.33
CA TYR A 111 7.05 17.15 -6.53
C TYR A 111 7.52 16.77 -5.12
N SER A 112 6.58 16.47 -4.24
CA SER A 112 6.83 16.16 -2.83
C SER A 112 7.73 14.95 -2.64
N ASN A 113 8.82 15.14 -1.90
CA ASN A 113 9.74 14.06 -1.51
C ASN A 113 9.34 13.47 -0.16
N LEU A 114 9.89 12.30 0.17
CA LEU A 114 9.71 11.67 1.47
C LEU A 114 10.28 12.56 2.58
N ASN A 115 9.54 12.69 3.67
CA ASN A 115 10.04 13.32 4.89
C ASN A 115 10.67 12.26 5.80
N ILE A 116 11.88 11.86 5.45
CA ILE A 116 12.64 10.82 6.15
C ILE A 116 14.06 11.30 6.43
N GLY A 117 14.53 11.05 7.63
CA GLY A 117 15.91 11.32 8.05
C GLY A 117 16.86 10.17 7.70
N GLN A 118 18.14 10.51 7.57
CA GLN A 118 19.16 9.51 7.22
C GLN A 118 19.25 8.36 8.23
N SER A 119 19.11 8.64 9.50
CA SER A 119 19.22 7.65 10.60
C SER A 119 17.87 7.24 11.18
N ASP A 120 16.76 7.57 10.51
CA ASP A 120 15.44 7.13 10.97
C ASP A 120 15.35 5.60 11.01
N PRO A 121 14.62 5.03 11.98
CA PRO A 121 14.43 3.59 12.06
C PRO A 121 13.81 3.03 10.79
N LEU A 122 14.27 1.84 10.37
CA LEU A 122 13.68 1.10 9.27
C LEU A 122 12.53 0.24 9.79
N LEU A 123 11.32 0.63 9.41
CA LEU A 123 10.11 -0.13 9.74
C LEU A 123 10.03 -1.42 8.93
N TRP A 124 9.65 -2.53 9.58
CA TRP A 124 9.32 -3.80 8.94
C TRP A 124 7.85 -4.18 9.10
N MET A 125 7.28 -3.95 10.28
CA MET A 125 5.87 -4.18 10.55
C MET A 125 5.41 -3.27 11.68
N ASN A 126 4.18 -2.76 11.61
CA ASN A 126 3.62 -1.92 12.66
C ASN A 126 2.31 -2.50 13.22
N VAL A 127 1.99 -2.10 14.44
CA VAL A 127 0.77 -2.54 15.12
C VAL A 127 -0.51 -2.10 14.40
N SER A 128 -0.49 -0.95 13.73
CA SER A 128 -1.65 -0.49 12.94
C SER A 128 -1.98 -1.49 11.83
N GLU A 129 -0.96 -2.05 11.16
CA GLU A 129 -1.16 -3.11 10.18
C GLU A 129 -1.84 -4.33 10.78
N VAL A 130 -1.41 -4.75 11.98
CA VAL A 130 -2.03 -5.88 12.70
C VAL A 130 -3.49 -5.60 13.02
N MET A 131 -3.84 -4.37 13.45
CA MET A 131 -5.23 -4.00 13.70
C MET A 131 -6.06 -4.06 12.42
N PHE A 132 -5.54 -3.58 11.28
CA PHE A 132 -6.25 -3.68 10.00
C PHE A 132 -6.39 -5.12 9.50
N LEU A 133 -5.39 -5.99 9.72
CA LEU A 133 -5.52 -7.42 9.44
C LEU A 133 -6.62 -8.07 10.30
N ARG A 134 -6.74 -7.69 11.57
CA ARG A 134 -7.82 -8.14 12.46
C ARG A 134 -9.17 -7.58 12.03
N ALA A 135 -9.25 -6.31 11.63
CA ALA A 135 -10.46 -5.71 11.09
C ALA A 135 -10.95 -6.46 9.84
N GLU A 136 -10.04 -6.81 8.94
CA GLU A 136 -10.38 -7.63 7.76
C GLU A 136 -10.85 -9.03 8.17
N ALA A 137 -10.15 -9.70 9.10
CA ALA A 137 -10.56 -11.01 9.61
C ALA A 137 -11.99 -10.98 10.20
N ALA A 138 -12.36 -9.88 10.83
CA ALA A 138 -13.68 -9.68 11.39
C ALA A 138 -14.80 -9.59 10.33
N LEU A 139 -14.49 -9.17 9.08
CA LEU A 139 -15.45 -9.23 7.98
C LEU A 139 -15.87 -10.65 7.64
N TYR A 140 -15.07 -11.63 8.02
CA TYR A 140 -15.37 -13.07 7.88
C TYR A 140 -16.00 -13.68 9.15
N GLY A 141 -16.41 -12.84 10.11
CA GLY A 141 -17.07 -13.28 11.34
C GLY A 141 -16.11 -13.73 12.46
N TRP A 142 -14.83 -13.38 12.40
CA TRP A 142 -13.84 -13.82 13.38
C TRP A 142 -13.63 -12.83 14.53
N ASP A 143 -14.04 -11.55 14.37
CA ASP A 143 -13.94 -10.49 15.39
C ASP A 143 -14.84 -9.27 15.06
N THR A 144 -14.69 -8.12 15.76
CA THR A 144 -15.47 -6.88 15.57
C THR A 144 -14.71 -5.87 14.70
N ALA A 145 -15.06 -5.78 13.41
CA ALA A 145 -14.33 -5.01 12.40
C ALA A 145 -14.16 -3.53 12.73
N GLU A 146 -15.18 -2.84 13.21
CA GLU A 146 -15.13 -1.41 13.53
C GLU A 146 -14.10 -1.10 14.63
N ASN A 147 -14.05 -1.88 15.68
CA ASN A 147 -13.13 -1.65 16.79
C ASN A 147 -11.67 -1.69 16.31
N PHE A 148 -11.31 -2.67 15.48
CA PHE A 148 -9.95 -2.80 14.97
C PHE A 148 -9.62 -1.75 13.90
N TYR A 149 -10.58 -1.39 13.05
CA TYR A 149 -10.41 -0.29 12.09
C TYR A 149 -10.06 1.02 12.80
N ARG A 150 -10.89 1.43 13.78
CA ARG A 150 -10.64 2.62 14.58
C ARG A 150 -9.30 2.56 15.29
N ARG A 151 -9.03 1.44 15.96
CA ARG A 151 -7.79 1.25 16.70
C ARG A 151 -6.56 1.31 15.80
N GLY A 152 -6.63 0.77 14.58
CA GLY A 152 -5.55 0.86 13.59
C GLY A 152 -5.22 2.30 13.20
N VAL A 153 -6.25 3.13 12.98
CA VAL A 153 -6.07 4.57 12.68
C VAL A 153 -5.49 5.31 13.88
N GLU A 154 -6.04 5.11 15.09
CA GLU A 154 -5.55 5.74 16.33
C GLU A 154 -4.08 5.43 16.60
N LEU A 155 -3.67 4.18 16.47
CA LEU A 155 -2.27 3.77 16.63
C LEU A 155 -1.35 4.37 15.57
N SER A 156 -1.82 4.50 14.34
CA SER A 156 -1.08 5.18 13.28
C SER A 156 -0.89 6.68 13.58
N PHE A 157 -1.94 7.36 14.06
CA PHE A 157 -1.86 8.76 14.48
C PHE A 157 -0.90 8.96 15.64
N ALA A 158 -0.98 8.08 16.65
CA ALA A 158 -0.07 8.10 17.80
C ALA A 158 1.38 7.87 17.39
N LYS A 159 1.65 6.91 16.49
CA LYS A 159 3.00 6.65 15.96
C LYS A 159 3.63 7.91 15.35
N TRP A 160 2.86 8.69 14.62
CA TRP A 160 3.34 9.87 13.93
C TRP A 160 3.15 11.17 14.72
N ASN A 161 2.61 11.06 15.94
CA ASN A 161 2.36 12.19 16.85
C ASN A 161 1.58 13.35 16.18
N VAL A 162 0.50 13.00 15.48
CA VAL A 162 -0.30 13.97 14.70
C VAL A 162 -1.64 14.31 15.35
N GLY A 163 -1.78 14.04 16.64
CA GLY A 163 -2.98 14.36 17.43
C GLY A 163 -4.00 13.23 17.49
N ASP A 164 -5.25 13.62 17.81
CA ASP A 164 -6.37 12.72 17.99
C ASP A 164 -7.03 12.33 16.67
N ALA A 165 -7.45 11.07 16.54
CA ALA A 165 -8.04 10.54 15.32
C ALA A 165 -9.59 10.71 15.24
N ALA A 166 -10.26 11.20 16.28
CA ALA A 166 -11.72 11.18 16.35
C ALA A 166 -12.39 12.00 15.23
N SER A 167 -11.89 13.22 14.98
CA SER A 167 -12.39 14.07 13.90
C SER A 167 -12.18 13.45 12.53
N TYR A 168 -10.99 12.84 12.30
CA TYR A 168 -10.70 12.13 11.07
C TYR A 168 -11.61 10.91 10.87
N LEU A 169 -11.81 10.10 11.89
CA LEU A 169 -12.67 8.91 11.88
C LEU A 169 -14.17 9.20 11.73
N SER A 170 -14.60 10.45 11.90
CA SER A 170 -15.97 10.90 11.62
C SER A 170 -16.11 11.59 10.26
N SER A 171 -15.01 11.80 9.53
CA SER A 171 -15.00 12.54 8.26
C SER A 171 -15.69 11.77 7.13
N GLN A 172 -16.58 12.48 6.43
CA GLN A 172 -17.26 12.02 5.21
C GLN A 172 -16.61 12.60 3.93
N ASN A 173 -15.41 13.13 4.04
CA ASN A 173 -14.70 13.69 2.90
C ASN A 173 -14.37 12.59 1.88
N ARG A 174 -14.81 12.79 0.65
CA ARG A 174 -14.49 11.90 -0.47
C ARG A 174 -13.16 12.27 -1.09
N VAL A 175 -12.53 11.29 -1.73
CA VAL A 175 -11.31 11.54 -2.51
C VAL A 175 -11.68 12.35 -3.75
N GLY A 176 -11.06 13.52 -3.88
CA GLY A 176 -11.26 14.44 -5.00
C GLY A 176 -10.39 14.11 -6.21
N ALA A 177 -10.57 14.86 -7.28
CA ALA A 177 -9.69 14.80 -8.44
C ALA A 177 -8.26 15.22 -8.06
N TYR A 178 -7.28 14.51 -8.59
CA TYR A 178 -5.90 14.95 -8.60
C TYR A 178 -5.67 15.86 -9.80
N ASN A 179 -5.39 17.13 -9.54
CA ASN A 179 -5.03 18.10 -10.56
C ASN A 179 -3.51 18.25 -10.59
N ASP A 180 -2.87 17.63 -11.57
CA ASP A 180 -1.42 17.68 -11.70
C ASP A 180 -0.93 19.12 -11.87
N PRO A 181 0.01 19.63 -11.07
CA PRO A 181 0.55 20.98 -11.17
C PRO A 181 1.11 21.33 -12.56
N LYS A 182 1.57 20.31 -13.31
CA LYS A 182 2.05 20.46 -14.69
C LYS A 182 0.97 20.23 -15.75
N GLY A 183 -0.24 19.85 -15.35
CA GLY A 183 -1.41 19.75 -16.22
C GLY A 183 -1.50 18.53 -17.13
N GLN A 184 -0.55 17.57 -17.08
CA GLN A 184 -0.50 16.45 -18.04
C GLN A 184 -1.13 15.16 -17.51
N TYR A 185 -1.06 14.92 -16.21
CA TYR A 185 -1.39 13.60 -15.64
C TYR A 185 -2.44 13.67 -14.53
N ALA A 186 -3.45 14.53 -14.72
CA ALA A 186 -4.61 14.58 -13.84
C ALA A 186 -5.41 13.25 -13.87
N PHE A 187 -6.07 12.91 -12.77
CA PHE A 187 -6.96 11.76 -12.69
C PHE A 187 -8.04 11.94 -11.62
N VAL A 188 -9.09 11.14 -11.72
CA VAL A 188 -10.14 11.05 -10.73
C VAL A 188 -10.16 9.63 -10.19
N PRO A 189 -9.92 9.40 -8.89
CA PRO A 189 -10.06 8.07 -8.31
C PRO A 189 -11.51 7.59 -8.35
N ASP A 190 -11.73 6.35 -8.77
CA ASP A 190 -13.06 5.72 -8.77
C ASP A 190 -13.33 5.06 -7.42
N THR A 191 -13.54 5.88 -6.40
CA THR A 191 -13.80 5.43 -5.03
C THR A 191 -14.92 6.20 -4.37
N LYS A 192 -15.69 5.50 -3.51
CA LYS A 192 -16.66 6.10 -2.57
C LYS A 192 -16.13 6.07 -1.13
N CYS A 193 -14.91 5.58 -0.95
CA CYS A 193 -14.29 5.42 0.36
C CYS A 193 -14.11 6.77 1.07
N VAL A 194 -14.44 6.78 2.37
CA VAL A 194 -14.26 7.90 3.30
C VAL A 194 -13.65 7.38 4.59
N PRO A 195 -13.03 8.22 5.45
CA PRO A 195 -12.46 7.77 6.72
C PRO A 195 -13.49 7.24 7.72
N ALA A 196 -14.72 7.77 7.72
CA ALA A 196 -15.77 7.32 8.61
C ALA A 196 -16.27 5.92 8.27
N TRP A 197 -16.29 5.03 9.27
CA TRP A 197 -16.66 3.63 9.10
C TRP A 197 -18.05 3.45 8.50
N ASN A 198 -18.16 2.61 7.48
CA ASN A 198 -19.43 2.13 6.93
C ASN A 198 -19.86 0.85 7.64
N SER A 199 -21.05 0.83 8.23
CA SER A 199 -21.55 -0.34 8.97
C SER A 199 -22.43 -1.28 8.14
N LEU A 200 -22.71 -0.96 6.87
CA LEU A 200 -23.74 -1.60 6.07
C LEU A 200 -23.20 -2.36 4.85
N ASP A 201 -22.10 -1.91 4.27
CA ASP A 201 -21.55 -2.46 3.03
C ASP A 201 -20.19 -3.15 3.27
N PRO A 202 -20.14 -4.49 3.29
CA PRO A 202 -18.91 -5.24 3.53
C PRO A 202 -17.81 -4.96 2.49
N GLU A 203 -18.17 -4.65 1.24
CA GLU A 203 -17.17 -4.34 0.22
C GLU A 203 -16.53 -2.97 0.49
N LEU A 204 -17.35 -1.98 0.86
CA LEU A 204 -16.83 -0.66 1.26
C LEU A 204 -16.04 -0.74 2.57
N GLN A 205 -16.43 -1.63 3.50
CA GLN A 205 -15.64 -1.91 4.71
C GLN A 205 -14.24 -2.45 4.35
N LEU A 206 -14.17 -3.41 3.42
CA LEU A 206 -12.89 -3.94 2.94
C LEU A 206 -12.05 -2.84 2.29
N GLU A 207 -12.64 -2.01 1.43
CA GLU A 207 -11.96 -0.87 0.83
C GLU A 207 -11.41 0.08 1.88
N GLN A 208 -12.20 0.44 2.90
CA GLN A 208 -11.78 1.31 4.00
C GLN A 208 -10.60 0.72 4.78
N ILE A 209 -10.68 -0.55 5.16
CA ILE A 209 -9.62 -1.26 5.89
C ILE A 209 -8.32 -1.25 5.10
N ILE A 210 -8.36 -1.68 3.84
CA ILE A 210 -7.15 -1.81 3.01
C ILE A 210 -6.57 -0.44 2.68
N THR A 211 -7.41 0.57 2.43
CA THR A 211 -6.93 1.93 2.17
C THR A 211 -6.25 2.54 3.40
N GLN A 212 -6.81 2.36 4.59
CA GLN A 212 -6.17 2.82 5.83
C GLN A 212 -4.90 2.03 6.15
N LYS A 213 -4.89 0.72 5.91
CA LYS A 213 -3.69 -0.12 6.02
C LYS A 213 -2.58 0.37 5.08
N TRP A 214 -2.91 0.68 3.83
CA TRP A 214 -1.98 1.25 2.85
C TRP A 214 -1.34 2.55 3.34
N ILE A 215 -2.16 3.49 3.85
CA ILE A 215 -1.65 4.75 4.40
C ILE A 215 -0.76 4.48 5.63
N ALA A 216 -1.21 3.65 6.58
CA ALA A 216 -0.48 3.38 7.81
C ALA A 216 0.85 2.64 7.60
N ASN A 217 0.96 1.85 6.53
CA ASN A 217 2.14 1.08 6.18
C ASN A 217 3.21 1.89 5.43
N PHE A 218 2.98 3.16 5.15
CA PHE A 218 4.03 3.98 4.55
C PHE A 218 5.34 3.91 5.37
N PRO A 219 6.50 3.65 4.75
CA PRO A 219 6.79 3.58 3.30
C PRO A 219 6.89 2.14 2.72
N LEU A 220 6.25 1.14 3.30
CA LEU A 220 6.34 -0.28 2.91
C LEU A 220 5.58 -0.59 1.60
N GLY A 221 6.08 -0.10 0.48
CA GLY A 221 5.39 -0.17 -0.82
C GLY A 221 5.15 -1.59 -1.34
N HIS A 222 6.04 -2.55 -1.06
CA HIS A 222 5.89 -3.95 -1.49
C HIS A 222 4.71 -4.65 -0.79
N GLU A 223 4.46 -4.35 0.49
CA GLU A 223 3.31 -4.85 1.22
C GLU A 223 2.01 -4.24 0.66
N ALA A 224 2.01 -2.93 0.42
CA ALA A 224 0.91 -2.23 -0.20
C ALA A 224 0.56 -2.80 -1.59
N TRP A 225 1.56 -3.10 -2.42
CA TRP A 225 1.34 -3.74 -3.73
C TRP A 225 0.79 -5.16 -3.62
N ALA A 226 1.24 -5.92 -2.63
CA ALA A 226 0.69 -7.26 -2.39
C ALA A 226 -0.80 -7.22 -2.01
N GLU A 227 -1.20 -6.28 -1.14
CA GLU A 227 -2.60 -6.10 -0.76
C GLU A 227 -3.46 -5.60 -1.93
N PHE A 228 -2.94 -4.65 -2.72
CA PHE A 228 -3.61 -4.17 -3.93
C PHE A 228 -3.90 -5.32 -4.90
N ARG A 229 -2.91 -6.17 -5.18
CA ARG A 229 -3.10 -7.34 -6.06
C ARG A 229 -4.17 -8.28 -5.52
N ARG A 230 -4.17 -8.54 -4.22
CA ARG A 230 -5.11 -9.45 -3.57
C ARG A 230 -6.55 -8.92 -3.53
N THR A 231 -6.73 -7.62 -3.29
CA THR A 231 -8.04 -7.03 -2.97
C THR A 231 -8.59 -6.07 -4.04
N GLY A 232 -7.73 -5.47 -4.86
CA GLY A 232 -8.07 -4.38 -5.77
C GLY A 232 -8.16 -3.03 -5.08
N TYR A 233 -7.70 -2.92 -3.82
CA TYR A 233 -7.72 -1.70 -3.02
C TYR A 233 -6.33 -1.28 -2.56
N PRO A 234 -6.09 0.02 -2.34
CA PRO A 234 -6.98 1.15 -2.62
C PRO A 234 -7.27 1.30 -4.11
N LYS A 235 -8.28 2.10 -4.50
CA LYS A 235 -8.53 2.42 -5.91
C LYS A 235 -7.44 3.38 -6.40
N LEU A 236 -6.50 2.84 -7.16
CA LEU A 236 -5.36 3.56 -7.72
C LEU A 236 -5.60 3.93 -9.17
N ALA A 237 -4.97 5.01 -9.61
CA ALA A 237 -5.00 5.39 -11.00
C ALA A 237 -3.94 4.61 -11.80
N ALA A 238 -4.36 3.90 -12.85
CA ALA A 238 -3.46 3.16 -13.75
C ALA A 238 -2.42 4.08 -14.40
N ALA A 239 -1.26 3.54 -14.76
CA ALA A 239 -0.19 4.29 -15.40
C ALA A 239 -0.71 4.98 -16.68
N PRO A 240 -0.50 6.29 -16.85
CA PRO A 240 -0.94 7.00 -18.06
C PRO A 240 -0.14 6.59 -19.31
N VAL A 241 1.08 6.10 -19.10
CA VAL A 241 1.92 5.57 -20.18
C VAL A 241 2.27 4.12 -19.86
N ASN A 242 1.77 3.20 -20.67
CA ASN A 242 2.01 1.76 -20.56
C ASN A 242 3.14 1.33 -21.49
N ARG A 243 4.27 0.93 -20.89
CA ARG A 243 5.45 0.44 -21.63
C ARG A 243 5.67 -1.07 -21.48
N SER A 244 4.63 -1.83 -21.13
CA SER A 244 4.72 -3.28 -20.96
C SER A 244 4.85 -4.06 -22.29
N GLY A 245 4.78 -3.38 -23.43
CA GLY A 245 4.81 -4.06 -24.74
C GLY A 245 3.57 -4.92 -25.01
N GLY A 246 2.43 -4.60 -24.37
CA GLY A 246 1.18 -5.35 -24.49
C GLY A 246 1.04 -6.50 -23.50
N ASP A 247 2.01 -6.68 -22.60
CA ASP A 247 1.91 -7.72 -21.55
C ASP A 247 0.86 -7.37 -20.48
N VAL A 248 0.75 -6.11 -20.14
CA VAL A 248 -0.32 -5.58 -19.27
C VAL A 248 -1.24 -4.72 -20.13
N ALA A 249 -2.54 -4.95 -20.09
CA ALA A 249 -3.50 -4.14 -20.84
C ALA A 249 -3.56 -2.71 -20.29
N ASP A 250 -3.93 -1.75 -21.14
CA ASP A 250 -4.12 -0.37 -20.71
C ASP A 250 -5.19 -0.26 -19.62
N GLY A 251 -4.95 0.56 -18.63
CA GLY A 251 -5.82 0.68 -17.45
C GLY A 251 -5.66 -0.41 -16.41
N LYS A 252 -4.85 -1.44 -16.67
CA LYS A 252 -4.55 -2.54 -15.74
C LYS A 252 -3.18 -2.37 -15.07
N PHE A 253 -2.88 -3.26 -14.13
CA PHE A 253 -1.68 -3.21 -13.31
C PHE A 253 -0.89 -4.52 -13.41
N ALA A 254 0.43 -4.43 -13.31
CA ALA A 254 1.27 -5.61 -13.22
C ALA A 254 0.92 -6.45 -11.99
N ARG A 255 0.82 -7.76 -12.18
CA ARG A 255 0.47 -8.73 -11.12
C ARG A 255 1.71 -9.35 -10.47
N ARG A 256 2.82 -9.33 -11.15
CA ARG A 256 4.14 -9.79 -10.67
C ARG A 256 5.27 -9.10 -11.43
N LEU A 257 6.49 -9.27 -10.96
CA LEU A 257 7.69 -8.99 -11.75
C LEU A 257 8.09 -10.25 -12.52
N ILE A 258 8.60 -10.10 -13.72
CA ILE A 258 9.22 -11.19 -14.48
C ILE A 258 10.53 -11.61 -13.81
N TYR A 259 10.96 -12.83 -14.06
CA TYR A 259 12.26 -13.29 -13.59
C TYR A 259 13.41 -12.49 -14.25
N PRO A 260 14.50 -12.22 -13.51
CA PRO A 260 15.67 -11.56 -14.07
C PRO A 260 16.28 -12.36 -15.23
N SER A 261 16.84 -11.65 -16.21
CA SER A 261 17.49 -12.30 -17.38
C SER A 261 18.61 -13.27 -17.00
N ASP A 262 19.27 -13.06 -15.86
CA ASP A 262 20.35 -13.93 -15.40
C ASP A 262 19.84 -15.30 -14.93
N GLU A 263 18.61 -15.40 -14.41
CA GLU A 263 17.98 -16.68 -14.10
C GLU A 263 17.81 -17.53 -15.37
N TYR A 264 17.46 -16.92 -16.50
CA TYR A 264 17.37 -17.62 -17.78
C TYR A 264 18.71 -18.15 -18.26
N LYS A 265 19.81 -17.40 -18.03
CA LYS A 265 21.15 -17.77 -18.47
C LYS A 265 21.82 -18.80 -17.58
N THR A 266 21.68 -18.67 -16.26
CA THR A 266 22.45 -19.44 -15.28
C THR A 266 21.66 -20.54 -14.61
N ASN A 267 20.32 -20.46 -14.58
CA ASN A 267 19.43 -21.38 -13.87
C ASN A 267 18.21 -21.82 -14.71
N GLY A 268 18.33 -21.81 -16.05
CA GLY A 268 17.21 -21.97 -16.98
C GLY A 268 16.41 -23.26 -16.79
N VAL A 269 17.04 -24.39 -16.41
CA VAL A 269 16.34 -25.65 -16.16
C VAL A 269 15.36 -25.56 -14.98
N ASN A 270 15.82 -25.01 -13.85
CA ASN A 270 14.97 -24.83 -12.67
C ASN A 270 13.90 -23.76 -12.92
N LEU A 271 14.27 -22.67 -13.60
CA LEU A 271 13.35 -21.61 -13.97
C LEU A 271 12.21 -22.16 -14.84
N ASN A 272 12.50 -22.90 -15.91
CA ASN A 272 11.48 -23.46 -16.79
C ASN A 272 10.53 -24.42 -16.03
N ARG A 273 11.06 -25.20 -15.08
CA ARG A 273 10.24 -26.03 -14.22
C ARG A 273 9.32 -25.21 -13.30
N ALA A 274 9.84 -24.15 -12.68
CA ALA A 274 9.05 -23.26 -11.83
C ALA A 274 7.96 -22.54 -12.64
N VAL A 275 8.31 -22.00 -13.81
CA VAL A 275 7.34 -21.35 -14.70
C VAL A 275 6.24 -22.32 -15.13
N GLY A 276 6.59 -23.54 -15.52
CA GLY A 276 5.61 -24.55 -15.92
C GLY A 276 4.71 -25.03 -14.79
N LYS A 277 5.19 -25.03 -13.54
CA LYS A 277 4.43 -25.47 -12.37
C LYS A 277 3.64 -24.30 -11.72
N ASP A 278 4.33 -23.22 -11.38
CA ASP A 278 3.81 -22.18 -10.49
C ASP A 278 3.18 -21.01 -11.26
N LEU A 279 3.47 -20.88 -12.56
CA LEU A 279 2.93 -19.88 -13.47
C LEU A 279 2.22 -20.50 -14.68
N SER A 280 1.68 -21.69 -14.53
CA SER A 280 1.03 -22.45 -15.61
C SER A 280 -0.17 -21.74 -16.24
N ASN A 281 -0.73 -20.76 -15.54
CA ASN A 281 -1.87 -19.94 -15.97
C ASN A 281 -1.50 -18.77 -16.90
N GLY A 282 -0.23 -18.55 -17.24
CA GLY A 282 0.17 -17.40 -18.08
C GLY A 282 1.65 -17.32 -18.41
N GLY A 283 2.49 -18.14 -17.78
CA GLY A 283 3.94 -18.10 -17.98
C GLY A 283 4.63 -16.95 -17.23
N ASP A 284 5.88 -16.66 -17.59
CA ASP A 284 6.68 -15.59 -16.98
C ASP A 284 6.34 -14.22 -17.60
N ARG A 285 5.21 -13.66 -17.20
CA ARG A 285 4.69 -12.38 -17.68
C ARG A 285 4.31 -11.46 -16.52
N LEU A 286 4.32 -10.15 -16.75
CA LEU A 286 3.87 -9.15 -15.78
C LEU A 286 2.39 -9.31 -15.42
N SER A 287 1.57 -9.76 -16.36
CA SER A 287 0.13 -9.98 -16.22
C SER A 287 -0.24 -11.29 -15.51
N THR A 288 0.71 -12.24 -15.37
CA THR A 288 0.42 -13.55 -14.74
C THR A 288 0.18 -13.40 -13.25
N HIS A 289 -0.96 -13.93 -12.78
CA HIS A 289 -1.29 -13.98 -11.36
C HIS A 289 -0.44 -15.03 -10.62
N VAL A 290 0.03 -14.69 -9.44
CA VAL A 290 0.64 -15.66 -8.53
C VAL A 290 -0.45 -16.45 -7.77
N TRP A 291 -0.11 -17.62 -7.21
CA TRP A 291 -1.07 -18.58 -6.67
C TRP A 291 -2.07 -18.03 -5.62
N TRP A 292 -1.70 -17.01 -4.85
CA TRP A 292 -2.58 -16.38 -3.86
C TRP A 292 -3.36 -15.17 -4.41
N ASP A 293 -2.99 -14.68 -5.58
CA ASP A 293 -3.64 -13.59 -6.28
C ASP A 293 -4.79 -14.17 -7.15
N CYS A 294 -5.80 -14.66 -6.49
CA CYS A 294 -6.92 -15.42 -7.08
C CYS A 294 -8.29 -14.91 -6.61
N ASN A 295 -8.40 -13.62 -6.26
CA ASN A 295 -9.68 -12.99 -5.96
C ASN A 295 -10.60 -13.08 -7.20
N PRO A 296 -11.76 -13.75 -7.11
CA PRO A 296 -12.64 -13.99 -8.25
C PRO A 296 -13.18 -12.69 -8.88
N LYS A 297 -13.18 -11.58 -8.15
CA LYS A 297 -13.56 -10.27 -8.68
C LYS A 297 -12.48 -9.64 -9.56
N LEU A 298 -11.22 -10.07 -9.45
CA LEU A 298 -10.07 -9.47 -10.14
C LEU A 298 -9.47 -10.34 -11.24
N VAL A 299 -9.61 -11.69 -11.14
CA VAL A 299 -9.02 -12.60 -12.13
C VAL A 299 -9.81 -12.68 -13.43
N ASN A 300 -11.02 -12.14 -13.45
CA ASN A 300 -11.90 -12.10 -14.63
C ASN A 300 -11.99 -10.71 -15.25
N GLU A 301 -11.24 -9.73 -14.75
CA GLU A 301 -11.13 -8.37 -15.30
C GLU A 301 -9.93 -8.25 -16.25
#